data_6f2a9b36861c7cf270b550398d240f24
#
_entry.id   6f2a9b36861c7cf270b550398d240f24
#
_cell.length_a   1.000
_cell.length_b   1.000
_cell.length_c   1.000
_cell.angle_alpha   90.00
_cell.angle_beta   90.00
_cell.angle_gamma   90.00
#
_symmetry.space_group_name_H-M   'P 1'
#
loop_
_entity.id
_entity.type
_entity.pdbx_description
1 polymer ?
#
loop_
_entity_poly.entity_id
_entity_poly.type
_entity_poly.pdbx_seq_one_letter_code
_entity_poly.pdbx_strand_id
1 'polypeptide(L)'
;MDFIAGEVLYFNKPLKWTSFDLVNKFRYKLSRKLKVKKIKVGHAGTLDPLATGVMIVCTGKATKRIDEFQYQTKEYVATLKLGETTPSFDLEKEIDGVYPTEHITREEVEKVLQSFVGTIQQIPPVFSACKVDGLSLIHI
;
A
#
# COMPACT_ATOMS: atom_id res chain seq x y z
N MET A 1 20.14 18.92 -2.95
CA MET A 1 18.96 18.26 -3.52
C MET A 1 18.25 19.22 -4.46
N ASP A 2 18.09 18.85 -5.72
CA ASP A 2 17.32 19.62 -6.68
C ASP A 2 15.99 18.90 -7.00
N PHE A 3 14.97 19.27 -6.25
CA PHE A 3 13.64 18.65 -6.38
C PHE A 3 12.93 18.96 -7.70
N ILE A 4 13.34 20.02 -8.41
CA ILE A 4 12.78 20.37 -9.71
C ILE A 4 13.42 19.51 -10.81
N ALA A 5 14.74 19.34 -10.76
CA ALA A 5 15.44 18.42 -11.64
C ALA A 5 15.00 16.97 -11.41
N GLY A 6 14.83 16.56 -10.15
CA GLY A 6 14.25 15.27 -9.78
C GLY A 6 15.06 14.52 -8.72
N GLU A 7 14.40 14.19 -7.65
CA GLU A 7 14.95 13.45 -6.51
C GLU A 7 14.11 12.22 -6.19
N VAL A 8 14.76 11.18 -5.66
CA VAL A 8 14.11 9.98 -5.11
C VAL A 8 14.26 10.02 -3.61
N LEU A 9 13.16 9.94 -2.89
CA LEU A 9 13.09 10.10 -1.44
C LEU A 9 12.38 8.92 -0.81
N TYR A 10 12.76 8.59 0.41
CA TYR A 10 12.16 7.53 1.21
C TYR A 10 11.46 8.15 2.41
N PHE A 11 10.18 7.82 2.56
CA PHE A 11 9.37 8.27 3.68
C PHE A 11 8.82 7.07 4.45
N ASN A 12 8.79 7.16 5.76
CA ASN A 12 7.99 6.26 6.58
C ASN A 12 6.55 6.79 6.61
N LYS A 13 5.61 6.08 5.96
CA LYS A 13 4.20 6.48 5.95
C LYS A 13 3.60 6.28 7.33
N PRO A 14 2.99 7.31 7.92
CA PRO A 14 2.32 7.18 9.21
C PRO A 14 1.08 6.29 9.12
N LEU A 15 0.73 5.66 10.24
CA LEU A 15 -0.53 4.95 10.41
C LEU A 15 -1.72 5.89 10.16
N LYS A 16 -2.80 5.36 9.60
CA LYS A 16 -4.04 6.08 9.24
C LYS A 16 -3.89 7.17 8.17
N TRP A 17 -2.74 7.26 7.52
CA TRP A 17 -2.56 8.11 6.36
C TRP A 17 -2.69 7.29 5.08
N THR A 18 -3.35 7.85 4.09
CA THR A 18 -3.25 7.33 2.73
C THR A 18 -1.88 7.69 2.13
N SER A 19 -1.45 6.95 1.13
CA SER A 19 -0.26 7.28 0.35
C SER A 19 -0.38 8.66 -0.31
N PHE A 20 -1.61 9.04 -0.69
CA PHE A 20 -1.91 10.34 -1.27
C PHE A 20 -1.77 11.50 -0.27
N ASP A 21 -2.16 11.32 0.99
CA ASP A 21 -2.00 12.33 2.05
C ASP A 21 -0.52 12.69 2.24
N LEU A 22 0.34 11.65 2.26
CA LEU A 22 1.78 11.86 2.37
C LEU A 22 2.31 12.68 1.20
N VAL A 23 1.98 12.28 -0.03
CA VAL A 23 2.41 12.95 -1.26
C VAL A 23 1.91 14.39 -1.30
N ASN A 24 0.65 14.63 -0.94
CA ASN A 24 0.06 15.97 -0.94
C ASN A 24 0.71 16.87 0.08
N LYS A 25 0.90 16.39 1.30
CA LYS A 25 1.55 17.17 2.37
C LYS A 25 2.99 17.53 1.99
N PHE A 26 3.72 16.56 1.43
CA PHE A 26 5.09 16.79 0.97
C PHE A 26 5.10 17.79 -0.19
N ARG A 27 4.28 17.61 -1.21
CA ARG A 27 4.13 18.52 -2.36
C ARG A 27 3.83 19.94 -1.92
N TYR A 28 2.87 20.11 -1.01
CA TYR A 28 2.50 21.42 -0.48
C TYR A 28 3.68 22.13 0.21
N LYS A 29 4.35 21.43 1.14
CA LYS A 29 5.50 21.96 1.85
C LYS A 29 6.64 22.32 0.88
N LEU A 30 6.90 21.45 -0.08
CA LEU A 30 7.98 21.63 -1.06
C LEU A 30 7.70 22.80 -1.99
N SER A 31 6.48 22.93 -2.51
CA SER A 31 6.07 24.05 -3.37
C SER A 31 6.23 25.40 -2.65
N ARG A 32 5.84 25.46 -1.36
CA ARG A 32 6.03 26.67 -0.55
C ARG A 32 7.50 27.00 -0.33
N LYS A 33 8.31 25.99 0.01
CA LYS A 33 9.75 26.16 0.26
C LYS A 33 10.49 26.65 -0.98
N LEU A 34 10.15 26.11 -2.14
CA LEU A 34 10.77 26.47 -3.42
C LEU A 34 10.13 27.70 -4.08
N LYS A 35 9.05 28.24 -3.51
CA LYS A 35 8.28 29.37 -4.08
C LYS A 35 7.80 29.10 -5.52
N VAL A 36 7.41 27.86 -5.83
CA VAL A 36 6.87 27.45 -7.12
C VAL A 36 5.39 27.12 -7.03
N LYS A 37 4.61 27.43 -8.08
CA LYS A 37 3.16 27.17 -8.12
C LYS A 37 2.85 25.66 -8.15
N LYS A 38 3.69 24.86 -8.83
CA LYS A 38 3.47 23.42 -9.01
C LYS A 38 4.79 22.68 -9.14
N ILE A 39 4.91 21.57 -8.47
CA ILE A 39 6.00 20.61 -8.64
C ILE A 39 5.40 19.22 -8.83
N LYS A 40 5.99 18.43 -9.75
CA LYS A 40 5.61 17.02 -9.88
C LYS A 40 6.10 16.24 -8.68
N VAL A 41 5.21 15.50 -8.05
CA VAL A 41 5.50 14.55 -6.98
C VAL A 41 4.61 13.33 -7.19
N GLY A 42 5.20 12.16 -7.15
CA GLY A 42 4.50 10.87 -7.25
C GLY A 42 5.15 9.84 -6.34
N HIS A 43 4.51 8.69 -6.15
CA HIS A 43 5.03 7.59 -5.32
C HIS A 43 5.08 6.28 -6.12
N ALA A 44 5.97 5.39 -5.73
CA ALA A 44 6.13 4.06 -6.31
C ALA A 44 5.55 2.99 -5.39
N GLY A 45 4.27 2.72 -5.56
CA GLY A 45 3.50 1.77 -4.77
C GLY A 45 2.62 2.44 -3.72
N THR A 46 1.45 1.85 -3.52
CA THR A 46 0.46 2.30 -2.54
C THR A 46 0.61 1.45 -1.27
N LEU A 47 0.56 2.09 -0.13
CA LEU A 47 0.34 1.46 1.17
C LEU A 47 -1.05 1.85 1.67
N ASP A 48 -1.79 0.88 2.17
CA ASP A 48 -3.11 1.07 2.74
C ASP A 48 -3.05 1.97 3.98
N PRO A 49 -4.17 2.60 4.40
CA PRO A 49 -4.19 3.48 5.57
C PRO A 49 -3.67 2.83 6.83
N LEU A 50 -3.99 1.54 7.06
CA LEU A 50 -3.54 0.77 8.23
C LEU A 50 -2.10 0.26 8.12
N ALA A 51 -1.47 0.32 6.95
CA ALA A 51 -0.07 -0.02 6.80
C ALA A 51 0.84 1.16 7.11
N THR A 52 1.97 0.89 7.75
CA THR A 52 3.11 1.81 7.89
C THR A 52 4.30 1.29 7.11
N GLY A 53 5.32 2.09 6.90
CA GLY A 53 6.55 1.61 6.27
C GLY A 53 7.05 2.51 5.16
N VAL A 54 8.06 2.00 4.45
CA VAL A 54 8.79 2.78 3.45
C VAL A 54 7.94 3.04 2.22
N MET A 55 7.83 4.31 1.89
CA MET A 55 7.22 4.79 0.65
C MET A 55 8.27 5.54 -0.18
N ILE A 56 8.45 5.13 -1.42
CA ILE A 56 9.35 5.79 -2.36
C ILE A 56 8.57 6.93 -3.03
N VAL A 57 9.08 8.15 -2.88
CA VAL A 57 8.48 9.36 -3.46
C VAL A 57 9.48 10.00 -4.42
N CYS A 58 9.03 10.28 -5.63
CA CYS A 58 9.81 10.90 -6.69
C CYS A 58 9.33 12.32 -6.94
N THR A 59 10.28 13.24 -7.24
CA THR A 59 9.98 14.61 -7.60
C THR A 59 10.47 14.94 -9.02
N GLY A 60 9.96 16.00 -9.62
CA GLY A 60 10.41 16.51 -10.90
C GLY A 60 10.52 15.44 -11.99
N LYS A 61 11.67 15.39 -12.67
CA LYS A 61 11.93 14.41 -13.73
C LYS A 61 12.04 12.96 -13.22
N ALA A 62 12.40 12.76 -11.93
CA ALA A 62 12.50 11.42 -11.34
C ALA A 62 11.12 10.71 -11.25
N THR A 63 10.00 11.44 -11.39
CA THR A 63 8.67 10.81 -11.48
C THR A 63 8.51 9.87 -12.69
N LYS A 64 9.34 10.00 -13.72
CA LYS A 64 9.36 9.08 -14.86
C LYS A 64 9.96 7.71 -14.54
N ARG A 65 10.65 7.60 -13.39
CA ARG A 65 11.30 6.37 -12.91
C ARG A 65 10.46 5.60 -11.91
N ILE A 66 9.22 6.02 -11.66
CA ILE A 66 8.33 5.39 -10.67
C ILE A 66 8.16 3.90 -10.96
N ASP A 67 7.98 3.53 -12.22
CA ASP A 67 7.79 2.14 -12.63
C ASP A 67 9.01 1.26 -12.31
N GLU A 68 10.24 1.80 -12.40
CA GLU A 68 11.47 1.08 -12.03
C GLU A 68 11.43 0.62 -10.57
N PHE A 69 10.89 1.44 -9.66
CA PHE A 69 10.77 1.15 -8.25
C PHE A 69 9.55 0.28 -7.93
N GLN A 70 8.50 0.39 -8.74
CA GLN A 70 7.26 -0.35 -8.52
C GLN A 70 7.45 -1.85 -8.74
N TYR A 71 8.36 -2.26 -9.62
CA TYR A 71 8.67 -3.67 -9.90
C TYR A 71 9.78 -4.27 -9.03
N GLN A 72 10.35 -3.50 -8.10
CA GLN A 72 11.36 -4.04 -7.17
C GLN A 72 10.72 -4.98 -6.14
N THR A 73 11.51 -5.92 -5.63
CA THR A 73 11.12 -6.79 -4.52
C THR A 73 10.71 -5.98 -3.31
N LYS A 74 9.62 -6.39 -2.68
CA LYS A 74 9.06 -5.76 -1.48
C LYS A 74 8.96 -6.80 -0.37
N GLU A 75 9.23 -6.37 0.84
CA GLU A 75 9.05 -7.17 2.04
C GLU A 75 7.99 -6.54 2.93
N TYR A 76 7.08 -7.37 3.43
CA TYR A 76 5.99 -6.96 4.32
C TYR A 76 6.00 -7.83 5.57
N VAL A 77 5.81 -7.19 6.72
CA VAL A 77 5.47 -7.86 7.97
C VAL A 77 3.99 -7.66 8.21
N ALA A 78 3.23 -8.74 8.13
CA ALA A 78 1.79 -8.72 8.34
C ALA A 78 1.40 -9.43 9.62
N THR A 79 0.47 -8.85 10.38
CA THR A 79 -0.14 -9.49 11.55
C THR A 79 -1.54 -9.94 11.14
N LEU A 80 -1.79 -11.24 11.21
CA LEU A 80 -3.07 -11.85 10.94
C LEU A 80 -3.80 -12.13 12.27
N LYS A 81 -5.08 -11.73 12.38
CA LYS A 81 -5.97 -12.16 13.45
C LYS A 81 -6.80 -13.33 12.94
N LEU A 82 -6.66 -14.48 13.56
CA LEU A 82 -7.46 -15.66 13.23
C LEU A 82 -8.83 -15.61 13.91
N GLY A 83 -9.80 -16.30 13.35
CA GLY A 83 -11.14 -16.47 13.91
C GLY A 83 -12.13 -15.35 13.59
N GLU A 84 -11.75 -14.37 12.80
CA GLU A 84 -12.66 -13.30 12.38
C GLU A 84 -12.48 -12.99 10.90
N THR A 85 -13.55 -12.57 10.24
CA THR A 85 -13.53 -12.08 8.88
C THR A 85 -14.09 -10.67 8.79
N THR A 86 -13.69 -9.95 7.73
CA THR A 86 -14.24 -8.65 7.35
C THR A 86 -14.43 -8.61 5.84
N PRO A 87 -15.36 -7.83 5.30
CA PRO A 87 -15.59 -7.74 3.85
C PRO A 87 -14.39 -7.21 3.06
N SER A 88 -13.49 -6.47 3.72
CA SER A 88 -12.28 -5.91 3.11
C SER A 88 -11.03 -6.77 3.29
N PHE A 89 -11.11 -7.86 4.06
CA PHE A 89 -10.00 -8.73 4.48
C PHE A 89 -8.93 -8.01 5.30
N ASP A 90 -9.29 -6.88 5.91
CA ASP A 90 -8.46 -6.08 6.80
C ASP A 90 -9.30 -5.48 7.94
N LEU A 91 -8.70 -4.63 8.78
CA LEU A 91 -9.38 -3.99 9.90
C LEU A 91 -10.02 -2.62 9.56
N GLU A 92 -10.22 -2.31 8.27
CA GLU A 92 -10.93 -1.08 7.86
C GLU A 92 -12.45 -1.20 7.96
N LYS A 93 -12.96 -2.43 7.94
CA LYS A 93 -14.40 -2.73 8.03
C LYS A 93 -14.72 -3.49 9.32
N GLU A 94 -15.99 -3.45 9.70
CA GLU A 94 -16.49 -4.21 10.83
C GLU A 94 -16.44 -5.72 10.56
N ILE A 95 -16.35 -6.49 11.65
CA ILE A 95 -16.35 -7.95 11.62
C ILE A 95 -17.69 -8.44 11.11
N ASP A 96 -17.68 -9.29 10.10
CA ASP A 96 -18.86 -9.93 9.51
C ASP A 96 -19.00 -11.42 9.82
N GLY A 97 -17.95 -12.05 10.35
CA GLY A 97 -17.97 -13.44 10.76
C GLY A 97 -17.01 -13.73 11.91
N VAL A 98 -17.41 -14.63 12.80
CA VAL A 98 -16.59 -15.13 13.91
C VAL A 98 -16.55 -16.65 13.89
N TYR A 99 -15.37 -17.23 14.03
CA TYR A 99 -15.09 -18.66 13.89
C TYR A 99 -14.24 -19.17 15.05
N PRO A 100 -14.44 -20.43 15.48
CA PRO A 100 -13.60 -21.05 16.51
C PRO A 100 -12.13 -21.15 16.05
N THR A 101 -11.21 -20.96 16.97
CA THR A 101 -9.76 -21.02 16.70
C THR A 101 -9.02 -22.05 17.55
N GLU A 102 -9.69 -22.70 18.49
CA GLU A 102 -9.10 -23.61 19.47
C GLU A 102 -8.42 -24.84 18.83
N HIS A 103 -8.87 -25.19 17.62
CA HIS A 103 -8.31 -26.31 16.85
C HIS A 103 -7.08 -25.93 16.00
N ILE A 104 -6.78 -24.63 15.87
CA ILE A 104 -5.70 -24.17 14.98
C ILE A 104 -4.36 -24.29 15.73
N THR A 105 -3.47 -25.09 15.18
CA THR A 105 -2.10 -25.26 15.68
C THR A 105 -1.10 -24.46 14.86
N ARG A 106 0.08 -24.24 15.44
CA ARG A 106 1.19 -23.60 14.74
C ARG A 106 1.60 -24.39 13.50
N GLU A 107 1.65 -25.71 13.62
CA GLU A 107 2.05 -26.63 12.55
C GLU A 107 1.08 -26.53 11.37
N GLU A 108 -0.23 -26.42 11.64
CA GLU A 108 -1.22 -26.22 10.58
C GLU A 108 -1.05 -24.87 9.89
N VAL A 109 -0.82 -23.80 10.63
CA VAL A 109 -0.54 -22.47 10.06
C VAL A 109 0.71 -22.52 9.19
N GLU A 110 1.82 -23.08 9.66
CA GLU A 110 3.06 -23.21 8.91
C GLU A 110 2.87 -24.04 7.63
N LYS A 111 2.11 -25.12 7.69
CA LYS A 111 1.75 -25.94 6.52
C LYS A 111 0.95 -25.13 5.49
N VAL A 112 -0.05 -24.38 5.92
CA VAL A 112 -0.88 -23.54 5.04
C VAL A 112 -0.04 -22.44 4.39
N LEU A 113 0.86 -21.81 5.13
CA LEU A 113 1.74 -20.77 4.60
C LEU A 113 2.59 -21.24 3.41
N GLN A 114 2.95 -22.52 3.35
CA GLN A 114 3.69 -23.08 2.19
C GLN A 114 2.87 -23.01 0.90
N SER A 115 1.55 -23.03 0.97
CA SER A 115 0.69 -22.92 -0.22
C SER A 115 0.68 -21.52 -0.84
N PHE A 116 1.19 -20.52 -0.13
CA PHE A 116 1.32 -19.15 -0.60
C PHE A 116 2.70 -18.84 -1.21
N VAL A 117 3.59 -19.83 -1.28
CA VAL A 117 4.91 -19.67 -1.89
C VAL A 117 4.82 -19.91 -3.40
N GLY A 118 5.39 -18.97 -4.17
CA GLY A 118 5.41 -19.05 -5.64
C GLY A 118 4.25 -18.29 -6.30
N THR A 119 3.86 -18.72 -7.48
CA THR A 119 2.76 -18.09 -8.23
C THR A 119 1.42 -18.68 -7.79
N ILE A 120 0.55 -17.82 -7.29
CA ILE A 120 -0.78 -18.20 -6.82
C ILE A 120 -1.87 -17.40 -7.54
N GLN A 121 -3.09 -17.95 -7.55
CA GLN A 121 -4.29 -17.23 -8.00
C GLN A 121 -4.94 -16.54 -6.81
N GLN A 122 -5.25 -15.25 -6.94
CA GLN A 122 -5.93 -14.49 -5.90
C GLN A 122 -7.17 -13.81 -6.48
N ILE A 123 -8.30 -13.97 -5.77
CA ILE A 123 -9.50 -13.16 -6.01
C ILE A 123 -9.41 -11.94 -5.11
N PRO A 124 -9.26 -10.73 -5.67
CA PRO A 124 -9.18 -9.52 -4.85
C PRO A 124 -10.50 -9.24 -4.14
N PRO A 125 -10.49 -8.64 -2.94
CA PRO A 125 -11.71 -8.22 -2.26
C PRO A 125 -12.44 -7.14 -3.07
N VAL A 126 -13.76 -7.04 -2.89
CA VAL A 126 -14.61 -6.03 -3.57
C VAL A 126 -14.15 -4.60 -3.24
N PHE A 127 -13.63 -4.38 -2.03
CA PHE A 127 -13.07 -3.09 -1.58
C PHE A 127 -11.63 -2.86 -2.04
N SER A 128 -11.20 -3.50 -3.12
CA SER A 128 -9.86 -3.34 -3.69
C SER A 128 -9.82 -2.20 -4.71
N ALA A 129 -8.67 -1.51 -4.77
CA ALA A 129 -8.36 -0.56 -5.84
C ALA A 129 -8.06 -1.25 -7.19
N CYS A 130 -8.18 -2.57 -7.27
CA CYS A 130 -8.06 -3.33 -8.51
C CYS A 130 -9.08 -2.84 -9.53
N LYS A 131 -8.66 -2.77 -10.80
CA LYS A 131 -9.53 -2.32 -11.89
C LYS A 131 -9.90 -3.48 -12.79
N VAL A 132 -11.19 -3.60 -13.09
CA VAL A 132 -11.72 -4.49 -14.12
C VAL A 132 -12.33 -3.58 -15.20
N ASP A 133 -11.92 -3.75 -16.44
CA ASP A 133 -12.35 -2.94 -17.58
C ASP A 133 -12.21 -1.41 -17.38
N GLY A 134 -11.18 -1.01 -16.63
CA GLY A 134 -10.90 0.40 -16.33
C GLY A 134 -11.66 0.97 -15.13
N LEU A 135 -12.63 0.24 -14.58
CA LEU A 135 -13.37 0.60 -13.37
C LEU A 135 -12.76 -0.05 -12.13
N SER A 136 -12.60 0.71 -11.05
CA SER A 136 -12.16 0.17 -9.77
C SER A 136 -13.29 -0.67 -9.15
N LEU A 137 -12.94 -1.82 -8.55
CA LEU A 137 -13.91 -2.68 -7.84
C LEU A 137 -14.69 -1.92 -6.74
N ILE A 138 -14.10 -0.88 -6.17
CA ILE A 138 -14.78 -0.01 -5.19
C ILE A 138 -15.98 0.74 -5.81
N HIS A 139 -16.05 0.86 -7.14
CA HIS A 139 -17.09 1.59 -7.87
C HIS A 139 -18.02 0.67 -8.67
N ILE A 140 -17.87 -0.64 -8.55
CA ILE A 140 -18.78 -1.65 -9.08
C ILE A 140 -19.71 -2.13 -7.98
#